data_bea11303f01d65e2a7cae1bddcf6a151
#
_entry.id   bea11303f01d65e2a7cae1bddcf6a151
#
_cell.length_a   1.000
_cell.length_b   1.000
_cell.length_c   1.000
_cell.angle_alpha   90.00
_cell.angle_beta   90.00
_cell.angle_gamma   90.00
#
_symmetry.space_group_name_H-M   'P 1'
#
loop_
_entity.id
_entity.type
_entity.pdbx_description
1 polymer ?
#
loop_
_entity_poly.entity_id
_entity_poly.type
_entity_poly.pdbx_seq_one_letter_code
_entity_poly.pdbx_strand_id
1 'polypeptide(L)'
;MKPIIRYSLLGLPILASSQVAGQEKQPTPNLVFIMADQYRGDAIGCIGKEPVKTPHLDKLASEGINFTNAISSYPVSSPARGMLMTGMYPIGSKVTGNCNSETAPYGVELSQNARCWSDVLKDQGYNMGYIGKWHLDAPYKPYVDTYNNRGKVAWNEWCPPERRHGFDHWIAYGTYDYHLKPMY
;
A
#
# COMPACT_ATOMS: atom_id res chain seq x y z
N MET A 1 56.00 -4.36 -65.37
CA MET A 1 55.58 -5.33 -64.37
C MET A 1 55.87 -4.77 -62.99
N LYS A 2 54.85 -4.42 -62.21
CA LYS A 2 54.97 -3.90 -60.84
C LYS A 2 54.63 -5.07 -59.88
N PRO A 3 55.37 -5.26 -58.78
CA PRO A 3 55.09 -6.34 -57.82
C PRO A 3 53.88 -5.97 -56.91
N ILE A 4 53.01 -6.94 -56.71
CA ILE A 4 51.83 -6.90 -55.83
C ILE A 4 52.33 -7.24 -54.42
N ILE A 5 52.25 -6.26 -53.48
CA ILE A 5 52.51 -6.48 -52.05
C ILE A 5 51.22 -7.03 -51.42
N ARG A 6 51.27 -8.28 -50.94
CA ARG A 6 50.19 -8.87 -50.13
C ARG A 6 50.44 -8.53 -48.67
N TYR A 7 49.52 -7.77 -48.08
CA TYR A 7 49.44 -7.60 -46.61
C TYR A 7 48.63 -8.71 -45.98
N SER A 8 49.29 -9.56 -45.20
CA SER A 8 48.60 -10.52 -44.34
C SER A 8 48.19 -9.81 -43.04
N LEU A 9 46.89 -9.56 -42.86
CA LEU A 9 46.34 -9.13 -41.59
C LEU A 9 46.21 -10.40 -40.67
N LEU A 10 47.15 -10.52 -39.74
CA LEU A 10 47.02 -11.39 -38.58
C LEU A 10 46.00 -10.74 -37.60
N GLY A 11 44.76 -11.21 -37.63
CA GLY A 11 43.76 -10.84 -36.63
C GLY A 11 44.03 -11.58 -35.32
N LEU A 12 44.45 -10.85 -34.30
CA LEU A 12 44.44 -11.34 -32.92
C LEU A 12 42.99 -11.29 -32.40
N PRO A 13 42.42 -12.39 -31.89
CA PRO A 13 41.16 -12.34 -31.16
C PRO A 13 41.39 -11.66 -29.79
N ILE A 14 40.83 -10.45 -29.63
CA ILE A 14 40.72 -9.84 -28.31
C ILE A 14 39.59 -10.58 -27.60
N LEU A 15 39.94 -11.52 -26.74
CA LEU A 15 39.03 -12.08 -25.75
C LEU A 15 38.81 -11.02 -24.65
N ALA A 16 37.82 -10.17 -24.89
CA ALA A 16 37.26 -9.33 -23.83
C ALA A 16 36.47 -10.21 -22.87
N SER A 17 37.14 -10.74 -21.83
CA SER A 17 36.44 -11.31 -20.68
C SER A 17 35.77 -10.15 -19.91
N SER A 18 34.52 -9.87 -20.23
CA SER A 18 33.66 -9.07 -19.37
C SER A 18 33.46 -9.88 -18.07
N GLN A 19 34.25 -9.59 -17.06
CA GLN A 19 33.91 -9.95 -15.70
C GLN A 19 32.60 -9.18 -15.38
N VAL A 20 31.48 -9.88 -15.45
CA VAL A 20 30.24 -9.43 -14.79
C VAL A 20 30.56 -9.50 -13.30
N ALA A 21 31.03 -8.38 -12.76
CA ALA A 21 31.14 -8.22 -11.31
C ALA A 21 29.73 -8.52 -10.77
N GLY A 22 29.59 -9.61 -10.01
CA GLY A 22 28.36 -9.95 -9.33
C GLY A 22 27.98 -8.75 -8.48
N GLN A 23 26.90 -8.08 -8.85
CA GLN A 23 26.37 -6.96 -8.09
C GLN A 23 25.98 -7.54 -6.73
N GLU A 24 26.73 -7.21 -5.67
CA GLU A 24 26.37 -7.61 -4.31
C GLU A 24 24.91 -7.19 -4.10
N LYS A 25 24.07 -8.17 -3.80
CA LYS A 25 22.65 -7.93 -3.56
C LYS A 25 22.56 -7.03 -2.32
N GLN A 26 22.27 -5.76 -2.53
CA GLN A 26 22.07 -4.81 -1.44
C GLN A 26 21.00 -5.35 -0.49
N PRO A 27 21.20 -5.27 0.83
CA PRO A 27 20.21 -5.75 1.77
C PRO A 27 18.88 -5.03 1.52
N THR A 28 17.82 -5.81 1.42
CA THR A 28 16.48 -5.28 1.20
C THR A 28 16.06 -4.45 2.42
N PRO A 29 15.70 -3.16 2.24
CA PRO A 29 15.35 -2.31 3.38
C PRO A 29 14.04 -2.74 4.02
N ASN A 30 13.89 -2.54 5.32
CA ASN A 30 12.60 -2.63 5.98
C ASN A 30 11.71 -1.44 5.56
N LEU A 31 10.44 -1.71 5.29
CA LEU A 31 9.44 -0.71 4.91
C LEU A 31 8.40 -0.59 6.02
N VAL A 32 8.20 0.62 6.52
CA VAL A 32 7.15 0.93 7.51
C VAL A 32 6.24 1.98 6.90
N PHE A 33 4.97 1.61 6.69
CA PHE A 33 3.93 2.51 6.20
C PHE A 33 2.97 2.86 7.35
N ILE A 34 2.86 4.14 7.70
CA ILE A 34 1.98 4.63 8.76
C ILE A 34 0.95 5.56 8.13
N MET A 35 -0.34 5.24 8.32
CA MET A 35 -1.44 6.06 7.86
C MET A 35 -2.36 6.40 9.03
N ALA A 36 -2.54 7.67 9.31
CA ALA A 36 -3.56 8.15 10.22
C ALA A 36 -4.90 8.29 9.47
N ASP A 37 -5.97 7.71 10.02
CA ASP A 37 -7.34 7.93 9.52
C ASP A 37 -7.79 9.35 9.91
N GLN A 38 -8.44 10.05 9.00
CA GLN A 38 -9.08 11.37 9.21
C GLN A 38 -8.20 12.41 9.95
N TYR A 39 -6.89 12.38 9.71
CA TYR A 39 -5.94 13.32 10.30
C TYR A 39 -5.85 14.59 9.45
N ARG A 40 -6.06 15.75 10.08
CA ARG A 40 -5.95 17.04 9.38
C ARG A 40 -4.49 17.39 9.15
N GLY A 41 -4.11 17.69 7.89
CA GLY A 41 -2.75 18.09 7.54
C GLY A 41 -2.23 19.28 8.33
N ASP A 42 -3.12 20.24 8.67
CA ASP A 42 -2.79 21.43 9.44
C ASP A 42 -2.47 21.14 10.92
N ALA A 43 -2.84 19.97 11.44
CA ALA A 43 -2.61 19.55 12.82
C ALA A 43 -1.24 18.86 12.99
N ILE A 44 -0.21 19.35 12.31
CA ILE A 44 1.19 18.94 12.47
C ILE A 44 2.00 20.18 12.86
N GLY A 45 2.79 20.08 13.93
CA GLY A 45 3.49 21.22 14.54
C GLY A 45 4.39 21.98 13.56
N CYS A 46 5.17 21.27 12.76
CA CYS A 46 6.06 21.90 11.77
C CYS A 46 5.34 22.65 10.64
N ILE A 47 4.04 22.43 10.44
CA ILE A 47 3.21 23.20 9.49
C ILE A 47 2.90 24.60 10.05
N GLY A 48 2.81 24.75 11.38
CA GLY A 48 2.64 26.04 12.06
C GLY A 48 1.26 26.69 11.92
N LYS A 49 0.24 25.96 11.45
CA LYS A 49 -1.12 26.49 11.28
C LYS A 49 -2.00 26.34 12.50
N GLU A 50 -1.75 25.36 13.33
CA GLU A 50 -2.50 25.09 14.55
C GLU A 50 -1.55 25.03 15.76
N PRO A 51 -2.02 25.35 16.98
CA PRO A 51 -1.19 25.34 18.19
C PRO A 51 -1.01 23.92 18.74
N VAL A 52 -0.57 22.99 17.89
CA VAL A 52 -0.33 21.59 18.23
C VAL A 52 1.16 21.31 18.42
N LYS A 53 1.47 20.34 19.24
CA LYS A 53 2.84 19.86 19.46
C LYS A 53 2.97 18.43 18.97
N THR A 54 3.73 18.22 17.92
CA THR A 54 3.97 16.90 17.31
C THR A 54 5.47 16.62 17.14
N PRO A 55 6.25 16.56 18.26
CA PRO A 55 7.71 16.59 18.19
C PRO A 55 8.31 15.44 17.39
N HIS A 56 7.68 14.27 17.40
CA HIS A 56 8.16 13.12 16.63
C HIS A 56 7.86 13.23 15.13
N LEU A 57 6.69 13.77 14.75
CA LEU A 57 6.36 14.04 13.35
C LEU A 57 7.19 15.20 12.83
N ASP A 58 7.41 16.23 13.63
CA ASP A 58 8.24 17.38 13.29
C ASP A 58 9.69 16.94 13.05
N LYS A 59 10.21 16.05 13.90
CA LYS A 59 11.53 15.44 13.69
C LYS A 59 11.58 14.64 12.41
N LEU A 60 10.61 13.76 12.16
CA LEU A 60 10.54 12.97 10.93
C LEU A 60 10.49 13.87 9.69
N ALA A 61 9.70 14.95 9.72
CA ALA A 61 9.62 15.91 8.63
C ALA A 61 10.95 16.64 8.39
N SER A 62 11.74 16.90 9.45
CA SER A 62 13.05 17.57 9.33
C SER A 62 14.16 16.65 8.80
N GLU A 63 14.04 15.34 9.01
CA GLU A 63 15.02 14.33 8.59
C GLU A 63 14.67 13.67 7.25
N GLY A 64 13.43 13.83 6.78
CA GLY A 64 12.90 13.20 5.59
C GLY A 64 12.40 14.19 4.54
N ILE A 65 11.46 13.74 3.71
CA ILE A 65 10.79 14.56 2.69
C ILE A 65 9.36 14.86 3.15
N ASN A 66 9.02 16.13 3.27
CA ASN A 66 7.67 16.57 3.58
C ASN A 66 6.96 17.04 2.29
N PHE A 67 5.92 16.30 1.88
CA PHE A 67 5.09 16.65 0.73
C PHE A 67 3.99 17.62 1.13
N THR A 68 4.21 18.91 0.97
CA THR A 68 3.29 19.98 1.39
C THR A 68 2.00 20.06 0.57
N ASN A 69 1.99 19.50 -0.64
CA ASN A 69 0.88 19.54 -1.59
C ASN A 69 0.38 18.12 -1.97
N ALA A 70 0.41 17.18 -1.03
CA ALA A 70 -0.15 15.86 -1.27
C ALA A 70 -1.69 15.89 -1.19
N ILE A 71 -2.36 15.36 -2.22
CA ILE A 71 -3.81 15.36 -2.35
C ILE A 71 -4.31 13.95 -2.61
N SER A 72 -5.34 13.54 -1.85
CA SER A 72 -6.10 12.33 -2.18
C SER A 72 -7.16 12.66 -3.23
N SER A 73 -7.18 11.92 -4.34
CA SER A 73 -8.16 12.12 -5.42
C SER A 73 -9.60 11.80 -4.99
N TYR A 74 -9.77 10.99 -3.95
CA TYR A 74 -11.07 10.68 -3.37
C TYR A 74 -10.93 10.44 -1.86
N PRO A 75 -11.06 11.49 -1.03
CA PRO A 75 -10.76 11.44 0.41
C PRO A 75 -11.89 10.82 1.24
N VAL A 76 -12.37 9.64 0.84
CA VAL A 76 -13.34 8.81 1.55
C VAL A 76 -12.67 7.49 1.89
N SER A 77 -12.96 6.91 3.04
CA SER A 77 -12.22 5.81 3.65
C SER A 77 -11.91 4.66 2.68
N SER A 78 -12.92 3.90 2.21
CA SER A 78 -12.65 2.73 1.35
C SER A 78 -12.07 3.11 -0.02
N PRO A 79 -12.56 4.14 -0.74
CA PRO A 79 -11.93 4.56 -2.00
C PRO A 79 -10.46 4.95 -1.85
N ALA A 80 -10.12 5.75 -0.83
CA ALA A 80 -8.74 6.17 -0.59
C ALA A 80 -7.84 4.97 -0.29
N ARG A 81 -8.32 4.02 0.51
CA ARG A 81 -7.60 2.77 0.82
C ARG A 81 -7.46 1.87 -0.41
N GLY A 82 -8.52 1.75 -1.22
CA GLY A 82 -8.47 1.01 -2.49
C GLY A 82 -7.44 1.59 -3.45
N MET A 83 -7.40 2.93 -3.60
CA MET A 83 -6.36 3.61 -4.39
C MET A 83 -4.96 3.37 -3.83
N LEU A 84 -4.80 3.47 -2.51
CA LEU A 84 -3.53 3.21 -1.85
C LEU A 84 -3.03 1.79 -2.11
N MET A 85 -3.90 0.79 -1.96
CA MET A 85 -3.51 -0.61 -2.13
C MET A 85 -3.18 -0.96 -3.58
N THR A 86 -3.93 -0.44 -4.54
CA THR A 86 -3.86 -0.88 -5.95
C THR A 86 -3.13 0.09 -6.88
N GLY A 87 -2.94 1.35 -6.48
CA GLY A 87 -2.49 2.41 -7.38
C GLY A 87 -3.52 2.83 -8.44
N MET A 88 -4.76 2.31 -8.38
CA MET A 88 -5.83 2.60 -9.35
C MET A 88 -6.84 3.58 -8.78
N TYR A 89 -7.41 4.43 -9.64
CA TYR A 89 -8.56 5.25 -9.28
C TYR A 89 -9.78 4.38 -8.89
N PRO A 90 -10.76 4.92 -8.14
CA PRO A 90 -11.91 4.15 -7.62
C PRO A 90 -12.68 3.39 -8.68
N ILE A 91 -12.84 3.93 -9.89
CA ILE A 91 -13.50 3.23 -11.01
C ILE A 91 -12.69 1.99 -11.42
N GLY A 92 -11.37 2.08 -11.46
CA GLY A 92 -10.49 0.96 -11.81
C GLY A 92 -10.44 -0.12 -10.73
N SER A 93 -10.34 0.28 -9.45
CA SER A 93 -10.36 -0.64 -8.32
C SER A 93 -11.74 -1.17 -7.97
N LYS A 94 -12.82 -0.56 -8.51
CA LYS A 94 -14.25 -0.78 -8.18
C LYS A 94 -14.64 -0.38 -6.75
N VAL A 95 -13.73 0.19 -5.97
CA VAL A 95 -14.02 0.70 -4.63
C VAL A 95 -14.49 2.15 -4.76
N THR A 96 -15.72 2.33 -5.25
CA THR A 96 -16.29 3.64 -5.59
C THR A 96 -17.02 4.34 -4.44
N GLY A 97 -17.14 3.68 -3.29
CA GLY A 97 -17.76 4.19 -2.07
C GLY A 97 -17.28 3.39 -0.86
N ASN A 98 -17.80 3.69 0.32
CA ASN A 98 -17.50 2.90 1.51
C ASN A 98 -18.09 1.49 1.39
N CYS A 99 -17.28 0.48 1.73
CA CYS A 99 -17.71 -0.91 1.76
C CYS A 99 -18.65 -1.15 2.96
N ASN A 100 -19.94 -1.29 2.69
CA ASN A 100 -20.98 -1.54 3.71
C ASN A 100 -22.17 -2.28 3.09
N SER A 101 -23.20 -2.57 3.89
CA SER A 101 -24.37 -3.33 3.44
C SER A 101 -25.22 -2.62 2.38
N GLU A 102 -25.13 -1.31 2.24
CA GLU A 102 -25.85 -0.55 1.22
C GLU A 102 -25.13 -0.57 -0.13
N THR A 103 -23.79 -0.67 -0.11
CA THR A 103 -22.95 -0.69 -1.32
C THR A 103 -22.57 -2.10 -1.77
N ALA A 104 -22.66 -3.10 -0.88
CA ALA A 104 -22.37 -4.50 -1.19
C ALA A 104 -23.18 -5.04 -2.39
N PRO A 105 -24.48 -4.73 -2.57
CA PRO A 105 -25.25 -5.18 -3.74
C PRO A 105 -24.71 -4.67 -5.09
N TYR A 106 -23.91 -3.62 -5.07
CA TYR A 106 -23.27 -3.02 -6.24
C TYR A 106 -21.82 -3.49 -6.43
N GLY A 107 -21.35 -4.47 -5.61
CA GLY A 107 -20.00 -5.00 -5.69
C GLY A 107 -18.91 -4.01 -5.27
N VAL A 108 -19.25 -3.06 -4.39
CA VAL A 108 -18.30 -2.07 -3.89
C VAL A 108 -17.44 -2.70 -2.80
N GLU A 109 -16.36 -3.32 -3.22
CA GLU A 109 -15.31 -3.89 -2.37
C GLU A 109 -14.03 -4.09 -3.18
N LEU A 110 -12.90 -4.27 -2.50
CA LEU A 110 -11.67 -4.63 -3.17
C LEU A 110 -11.76 -6.07 -3.68
N SER A 111 -11.53 -6.26 -4.98
CA SER A 111 -11.54 -7.60 -5.56
C SER A 111 -10.46 -8.46 -4.91
N GLN A 112 -10.80 -9.69 -4.54
CA GLN A 112 -9.83 -10.69 -4.06
C GLN A 112 -8.66 -10.91 -5.05
N ASN A 113 -8.90 -10.71 -6.34
CA ASN A 113 -7.91 -10.84 -7.39
C ASN A 113 -7.21 -9.52 -7.75
N ALA A 114 -7.46 -8.45 -6.99
CA ALA A 114 -6.76 -7.19 -7.22
C ALA A 114 -5.27 -7.35 -6.93
N ARG A 115 -4.44 -6.82 -7.80
CA ARG A 115 -2.99 -6.78 -7.58
C ARG A 115 -2.67 -5.55 -6.73
N CYS A 116 -2.27 -5.77 -5.49
CA CYS A 116 -1.88 -4.75 -4.52
C CYS A 116 -0.36 -4.59 -4.44
N TRP A 117 0.13 -3.45 -3.96
CA TRP A 117 1.57 -3.27 -3.72
C TRP A 117 2.13 -4.31 -2.73
N SER A 118 1.31 -4.75 -1.78
CA SER A 118 1.65 -5.80 -0.83
C SER A 118 1.89 -7.15 -1.51
N ASP A 119 1.11 -7.51 -2.53
CA ASP A 119 1.35 -8.72 -3.33
C ASP A 119 2.68 -8.64 -4.08
N VAL A 120 3.04 -7.43 -4.57
CA VAL A 120 4.33 -7.21 -5.23
C VAL A 120 5.49 -7.39 -4.27
N LEU A 121 5.39 -6.84 -3.07
CA LEU A 121 6.43 -7.02 -2.03
C LEU A 121 6.52 -8.48 -1.57
N LYS A 122 5.38 -9.17 -1.45
CA LYS A 122 5.35 -10.60 -1.13
C LYS A 122 6.15 -11.42 -2.15
N ASP A 123 5.96 -11.15 -3.44
CA ASP A 123 6.72 -11.80 -4.50
C ASP A 123 8.22 -11.51 -4.47
N GLN A 124 8.61 -10.39 -3.85
CA GLN A 124 10.01 -10.04 -3.61
C GLN A 124 10.58 -10.65 -2.31
N GLY A 125 9.78 -11.47 -1.60
CA GLY A 125 10.19 -12.18 -0.40
C GLY A 125 10.06 -11.40 0.91
N TYR A 126 9.32 -10.28 0.91
CA TYR A 126 9.01 -9.58 2.15
C TYR A 126 8.05 -10.40 3.03
N ASN A 127 8.31 -10.40 4.33
CA ASN A 127 7.35 -10.83 5.35
C ASN A 127 6.64 -9.58 5.87
N MET A 128 5.30 -9.55 5.75
CA MET A 128 4.55 -8.33 5.95
C MET A 128 3.47 -8.46 7.02
N GLY A 129 3.31 -7.40 7.80
CA GLY A 129 2.24 -7.25 8.77
C GLY A 129 1.30 -6.10 8.43
N TYR A 130 0.02 -6.28 8.69
CA TYR A 130 -0.99 -5.22 8.66
C TYR A 130 -1.59 -5.05 10.06
N ILE A 131 -1.66 -3.80 10.52
CA ILE A 131 -2.22 -3.46 11.83
C ILE A 131 -3.19 -2.29 11.65
N GLY A 132 -4.44 -2.44 12.13
CA GLY A 132 -5.44 -1.39 12.16
C GLY A 132 -6.61 -1.57 11.20
N LYS A 133 -7.25 -0.47 10.80
CA LYS A 133 -8.45 -0.46 9.97
C LYS A 133 -8.17 -0.92 8.54
N TRP A 134 -8.92 -1.92 8.07
CA TRP A 134 -8.88 -2.40 6.69
C TRP A 134 -9.90 -1.71 5.78
N HIS A 135 -11.16 -1.91 6.02
CA HIS A 135 -12.31 -1.29 5.34
C HIS A 135 -12.34 -1.44 3.81
N LEU A 136 -11.96 -2.58 3.30
CA LEU A 136 -11.96 -2.88 1.86
C LEU A 136 -12.83 -4.08 1.47
N ASP A 137 -13.47 -4.73 2.46
CA ASP A 137 -14.41 -5.83 2.23
C ASP A 137 -15.84 -5.38 2.52
N ALA A 138 -16.78 -5.84 1.70
CA ALA A 138 -18.20 -5.67 1.97
C ALA A 138 -18.70 -6.69 3.01
N PRO A 139 -19.70 -6.33 3.85
CA PRO A 139 -20.34 -7.28 4.74
C PRO A 139 -21.36 -8.11 3.97
N TYR A 140 -21.43 -9.42 4.29
CA TYR A 140 -22.42 -10.34 3.77
C TYR A 140 -23.22 -10.98 4.90
N LYS A 141 -24.48 -11.30 4.66
CA LYS A 141 -25.33 -11.96 5.66
C LYS A 141 -24.90 -13.43 5.91
N PRO A 142 -24.98 -13.96 7.15
CA PRO A 142 -25.39 -13.23 8.36
C PRO A 142 -24.32 -12.26 8.84
N TYR A 143 -24.75 -11.04 9.21
CA TYR A 143 -23.80 -10.05 9.72
C TYR A 143 -23.30 -10.44 11.12
N VAL A 144 -22.03 -10.15 11.39
CA VAL A 144 -21.46 -10.35 12.72
C VAL A 144 -22.15 -9.40 13.71
N ASP A 145 -22.63 -9.94 14.83
CA ASP A 145 -23.26 -9.14 15.89
C ASP A 145 -22.19 -8.41 16.70
N THR A 146 -21.98 -7.16 16.33
CA THR A 146 -21.04 -6.26 16.98
C THR A 146 -21.72 -4.93 17.27
N TYR A 147 -21.05 -4.08 18.07
CA TYR A 147 -21.51 -2.71 18.30
C TYR A 147 -21.71 -1.93 17.00
N ASN A 148 -20.86 -2.18 16.01
CA ASN A 148 -20.91 -1.49 14.72
C ASN A 148 -22.12 -1.89 13.87
N ASN A 149 -22.64 -3.10 14.07
CA ASN A 149 -23.73 -3.70 13.28
C ASN A 149 -25.11 -3.60 13.94
N ARG A 150 -25.27 -2.71 14.93
CA ARG A 150 -26.57 -2.46 15.59
C ARG A 150 -27.41 -1.40 14.91
N GLY A 151 -26.88 -0.75 13.89
CA GLY A 151 -27.57 0.28 13.09
C GLY A 151 -28.28 -0.29 11.87
N LYS A 152 -28.74 0.62 11.00
CA LYS A 152 -29.37 0.26 9.70
C LYS A 152 -28.35 -0.24 8.68
N VAL A 153 -27.10 0.25 8.77
CA VAL A 153 -25.99 -0.10 7.89
C VAL A 153 -25.12 -1.11 8.61
N ALA A 154 -24.87 -2.24 7.98
CA ALA A 154 -23.91 -3.21 8.48
C ALA A 154 -22.53 -3.01 7.83
N TRP A 155 -21.51 -3.35 8.59
CA TRP A 155 -20.12 -3.19 8.23
C TRP A 155 -19.39 -4.52 8.31
N ASN A 156 -18.35 -4.70 7.53
CA ASN A 156 -17.50 -5.87 7.65
C ASN A 156 -16.56 -5.74 8.83
N GLU A 157 -16.50 -6.77 9.66
CA GLU A 157 -15.66 -6.80 10.86
C GLU A 157 -14.48 -7.77 10.73
N TRP A 158 -14.46 -8.56 9.69
CA TRP A 158 -13.45 -9.58 9.53
C TRP A 158 -13.02 -9.74 8.07
N CYS A 159 -11.71 -9.85 7.85
CA CYS A 159 -11.12 -10.09 6.53
C CYS A 159 -10.53 -11.51 6.50
N PRO A 160 -11.06 -12.40 5.67
CA PRO A 160 -10.57 -13.77 5.57
C PRO A 160 -9.15 -13.80 4.96
N PRO A 161 -8.34 -14.82 5.30
CA PRO A 161 -6.93 -14.89 4.88
C PRO A 161 -6.69 -14.71 3.38
N GLU A 162 -7.56 -15.25 2.55
CA GLU A 162 -7.48 -15.19 1.08
C GLU A 162 -7.71 -13.79 0.51
N ARG A 163 -8.22 -12.85 1.32
CA ARG A 163 -8.46 -11.45 0.93
C ARG A 163 -7.44 -10.47 1.52
N ARG A 164 -6.38 -10.97 2.18
CA ARG A 164 -5.38 -10.14 2.86
C ARG A 164 -4.23 -9.69 1.96
N HIS A 165 -4.29 -9.93 0.66
CA HIS A 165 -3.35 -9.41 -0.35
C HIS A 165 -1.88 -9.51 0.07
N GLY A 166 -1.41 -10.72 0.38
CA GLY A 166 -0.01 -10.99 0.67
C GLY A 166 0.47 -10.69 2.09
N PHE A 167 -0.36 -10.11 2.96
CA PHE A 167 0.01 -9.91 4.36
C PHE A 167 0.06 -11.21 5.15
N ASP A 168 1.18 -11.47 5.82
CA ASP A 168 1.45 -12.68 6.61
C ASP A 168 0.91 -12.57 8.04
N HIS A 169 1.08 -11.40 8.65
CA HIS A 169 0.63 -11.08 9.99
C HIS A 169 -0.53 -10.09 9.92
N TRP A 170 -1.62 -10.41 10.63
CA TRP A 170 -2.85 -9.66 10.52
C TRP A 170 -3.45 -9.36 11.89
N ILE A 171 -3.44 -8.08 12.27
CA ILE A 171 -4.10 -7.56 13.47
C ILE A 171 -4.93 -6.37 12.99
N ALA A 172 -6.11 -6.66 12.44
CA ALA A 172 -6.92 -5.64 11.79
C ALA A 172 -8.40 -5.83 12.08
N TYR A 173 -9.08 -4.71 12.12
CA TYR A 173 -10.55 -4.65 12.17
C TYR A 173 -11.08 -4.16 10.82
N GLY A 174 -12.36 -4.46 10.56
CA GLY A 174 -12.97 -4.12 9.27
C GLY A 174 -13.12 -2.64 9.06
N THR A 175 -14.27 -2.09 9.45
CA THR A 175 -14.62 -0.73 9.07
C THR A 175 -14.48 0.26 10.19
N TYR A 176 -15.04 -0.05 11.32
CA TYR A 176 -15.20 0.86 12.44
C TYR A 176 -14.69 0.16 13.69
N ASP A 177 -14.00 0.89 14.51
CA ASP A 177 -13.56 0.40 15.80
C ASP A 177 -14.27 1.18 16.91
N TYR A 178 -14.82 0.43 17.85
CA TYR A 178 -15.27 1.01 19.11
C TYR A 178 -14.04 1.20 19.99
N HIS A 179 -13.37 2.33 19.86
CA HIS A 179 -12.03 2.61 20.40
C HIS A 179 -11.86 2.30 21.90
N LEU A 180 -12.95 2.29 22.68
CA LEU A 180 -12.90 1.90 24.10
C LEU A 180 -12.96 0.38 24.32
N LYS A 181 -13.35 -0.40 23.31
CA LYS A 181 -13.43 -1.87 23.33
C LYS A 181 -13.12 -2.39 21.93
N PRO A 182 -11.87 -2.27 21.45
CA PRO A 182 -11.49 -2.68 20.11
C PRO A 182 -11.66 -4.18 19.92
N MET A 183 -12.01 -4.57 18.69
CA MET A 183 -12.11 -5.97 18.25
C MET A 183 -11.09 -6.21 17.12
N TYR A 184 -10.20 -7.17 17.36
CA TYR A 184 -9.15 -7.55 16.41
C TYR A 184 -9.24 -9.04 16.07
#